data_146eb4a8e86c99cb4b33f52e2ff4b0bb
#
_entry.id   146eb4a8e86c99cb4b33f52e2ff4b0bb
#
_cell.length_a   1.000
_cell.length_b   1.000
_cell.length_c   1.000
_cell.angle_alpha   90.00
_cell.angle_beta   90.00
_cell.angle_gamma   90.00
#
_symmetry.space_group_name_H-M   'P 1'
#
loop_
_entity.id
_entity.type
_entity.pdbx_description
1 polymer ?
#
loop_
_entity_poly.entity_id
_entity_poly.type
_entity_poly.pdbx_seq_one_letter_code
_entity_poly.pdbx_strand_id
1 'polypeptide(L)'
;RPFFDRYSQISIEKLITSRTTDELIETLKETEYYEPLKKLKDSPSVTLYDYDLALNLYYFTTLWKARKKVFKKEDKELYQRDCGTQIDLLNMQWIYRAKKYFNMKPADIYQLILPIHYRLSTDLIKGMVEATTLEELQTLCNQTPYARRYESTEQLTMEQMYSECLHHLYTIDRRRNPYSIAAVNTYLFLKEEEIKKLTTALECIRYGLTPGETLAYVGGRTQ
;
A
#
# COMPACT_ATOMS: atom_id res chain seq x y z
N ARG A 1 22.46 -1.67 -12.62
CA ARG A 1 23.06 -0.34 -12.64
C ARG A 1 22.73 0.45 -13.90
N PRO A 2 23.11 0.05 -15.15
CA PRO A 2 22.88 0.88 -16.35
C PRO A 2 21.41 1.23 -16.61
N PHE A 3 20.49 0.32 -16.27
CA PHE A 3 19.06 0.55 -16.45
C PHE A 3 18.53 1.54 -15.41
N PHE A 4 18.94 1.40 -14.15
CA PHE A 4 18.53 2.28 -13.06
C PHE A 4 19.05 3.70 -13.31
N ASP A 5 20.32 3.87 -13.64
CA ASP A 5 20.96 5.16 -13.89
C ASP A 5 20.33 5.92 -15.07
N ARG A 6 19.76 5.19 -16.05
CA ARG A 6 19.12 5.79 -17.22
C ARG A 6 17.76 6.43 -16.91
N TYR A 7 17.02 5.88 -15.95
CA TYR A 7 15.64 6.30 -15.65
C TYR A 7 15.49 6.93 -14.26
N SER A 8 16.47 6.77 -13.40
CA SER A 8 16.46 7.34 -12.06
C SER A 8 16.99 8.78 -12.07
N GLN A 9 16.26 9.66 -11.39
CA GLN A 9 16.73 11.02 -11.09
C GLN A 9 17.63 11.06 -9.84
N ILE A 10 17.86 9.92 -9.21
CA ILE A 10 18.56 9.78 -7.96
C ILE A 10 19.98 9.27 -8.23
N SER A 11 21.01 10.00 -7.78
CA SER A 11 22.39 9.52 -7.78
C SER A 11 22.63 8.62 -6.57
N ILE A 12 22.70 7.30 -6.80
CA ILE A 12 22.97 6.31 -5.74
C ILE A 12 24.32 6.63 -5.05
N GLU A 13 25.33 7.05 -5.82
CA GLU A 13 26.67 7.37 -5.28
C GLU A 13 26.61 8.50 -4.25
N LYS A 14 25.83 9.55 -4.50
CA LYS A 14 25.63 10.64 -3.55
C LYS A 14 24.87 10.16 -2.31
N LEU A 15 23.86 9.29 -2.46
CA LEU A 15 23.10 8.76 -1.33
C LEU A 15 23.97 7.94 -0.39
N ILE A 16 24.77 7.01 -0.91
CA ILE A 16 25.60 6.10 -0.09
C ILE A 16 26.79 6.82 0.58
N THR A 17 27.16 8.01 0.12
CA THR A 17 28.22 8.84 0.73
C THR A 17 27.69 9.76 1.82
N SER A 18 26.38 9.94 1.94
CA SER A 18 25.76 10.74 3.00
C SER A 18 25.99 10.10 4.36
N ARG A 19 26.39 10.90 5.35
CA ARG A 19 26.69 10.45 6.72
C ARG A 19 25.52 10.65 7.68
N THR A 20 24.61 11.56 7.33
CA THR A 20 23.43 11.90 8.12
C THR A 20 22.18 11.87 7.25
N THR A 21 21.01 11.76 7.89
CA THR A 21 19.72 11.85 7.19
C THR A 21 19.51 13.22 6.55
N ASP A 22 19.99 14.28 7.17
CA ASP A 22 19.89 15.64 6.63
C ASP A 22 20.74 15.83 5.38
N GLU A 23 21.98 15.30 5.38
CA GLU A 23 22.82 15.27 4.19
C GLU A 23 22.14 14.47 3.05
N LEU A 24 21.54 13.31 3.38
CA LEU A 24 20.82 12.51 2.42
C LEU A 24 19.66 13.31 1.80
N ILE A 25 18.86 13.99 2.62
CA ILE A 25 17.74 14.83 2.14
C ILE A 25 18.27 15.95 1.23
N GLU A 26 19.38 16.60 1.56
CA GLU A 26 19.96 17.65 0.71
C GLU A 26 20.46 17.10 -0.65
N THR A 27 20.92 15.84 -0.72
CA THR A 27 21.29 15.23 -2.01
C THR A 27 20.09 15.03 -2.93
N LEU A 28 18.87 15.00 -2.38
CA LEU A 28 17.62 14.85 -3.11
C LEU A 28 17.00 16.16 -3.58
N LYS A 29 17.65 17.33 -3.35
CA LYS A 29 17.11 18.68 -3.57
C LYS A 29 16.56 18.91 -4.97
N GLU A 30 17.16 18.32 -5.99
CA GLU A 30 16.73 18.44 -7.39
C GLU A 30 15.72 17.35 -7.79
N THR A 31 15.22 16.55 -6.83
CA THR A 31 14.26 15.46 -7.07
C THR A 31 12.90 15.76 -6.46
N GLU A 32 11.89 15.04 -6.91
CA GLU A 32 10.52 15.11 -6.38
C GLU A 32 10.40 14.65 -4.91
N TYR A 33 11.40 13.95 -4.39
CA TYR A 33 11.41 13.43 -3.01
C TYR A 33 11.85 14.46 -1.98
N TYR A 34 12.44 15.57 -2.39
CA TYR A 34 12.93 16.59 -1.47
C TYR A 34 11.83 17.22 -0.63
N GLU A 35 10.77 17.71 -1.26
CA GLU A 35 9.70 18.44 -0.57
C GLU A 35 8.93 17.60 0.47
N PRO A 36 8.60 16.30 0.25
CA PRO A 36 8.05 15.46 1.29
C PRO A 36 8.98 15.27 2.50
N LEU A 37 10.28 15.09 2.26
CA LEU A 37 11.26 14.76 3.29
C LEU A 37 11.80 16.00 4.03
N LYS A 38 11.85 17.16 3.35
CA LYS A 38 12.30 18.42 3.94
C LYS A 38 11.58 18.81 5.22
N LYS A 39 10.28 18.48 5.32
CA LYS A 39 9.47 18.78 6.51
C LYS A 39 9.90 18.01 7.75
N LEU A 40 10.61 16.91 7.56
CA LEU A 40 11.14 16.06 8.63
C LEU A 40 12.56 16.45 9.04
N LYS A 41 13.22 17.29 8.24
CA LYS A 41 14.56 17.81 8.54
C LYS A 41 14.52 18.63 9.83
N ASP A 42 15.60 18.59 10.58
CA ASP A 42 15.77 19.36 11.83
C ASP A 42 14.79 18.99 12.96
N SER A 43 14.01 17.95 12.82
CA SER A 43 13.13 17.49 13.89
C SER A 43 13.81 16.43 14.77
N PRO A 44 13.99 16.67 16.06
CA PRO A 44 14.81 15.81 16.93
C PRO A 44 14.17 14.44 17.25
N SER A 45 12.91 14.24 16.91
CA SER A 45 12.15 13.03 17.26
C SER A 45 11.75 12.19 16.04
N VAL A 46 12.29 12.48 14.85
CA VAL A 46 11.96 11.76 13.61
C VAL A 46 12.61 10.38 13.61
N THR A 47 11.81 9.38 13.31
CA THR A 47 12.21 7.98 13.18
C THR A 47 12.26 7.58 11.69
N LEU A 48 12.86 6.43 11.40
CA LEU A 48 12.83 5.86 10.04
C LEU A 48 11.39 5.65 9.52
N TYR A 49 10.47 5.35 10.42
CA TYR A 49 9.05 5.21 10.11
C TYR A 49 8.42 6.49 9.55
N ASP A 50 8.80 7.66 10.07
CA ASP A 50 8.26 8.96 9.61
C ASP A 50 8.71 9.26 8.18
N TYR A 51 9.94 8.90 7.81
CA TYR A 51 10.44 9.01 6.43
C TYR A 51 9.70 8.06 5.48
N ASP A 52 9.50 6.80 5.88
CA ASP A 52 8.75 5.83 5.09
C ASP A 52 7.29 6.29 4.89
N LEU A 53 6.65 6.76 5.95
CA LEU A 53 5.30 7.31 5.90
C LEU A 53 5.21 8.52 4.95
N ALA A 54 6.13 9.47 5.03
CA ALA A 54 6.15 10.65 4.16
C ALA A 54 6.29 10.28 2.68
N LEU A 55 7.15 9.31 2.37
CA LEU A 55 7.34 8.81 1.01
C LEU A 55 6.11 8.04 0.50
N ASN A 56 5.49 7.22 1.32
CA ASN A 56 4.26 6.50 0.99
C ASN A 56 3.10 7.46 0.73
N LEU A 57 2.89 8.46 1.60
CA LEU A 57 1.87 9.49 1.42
C LEU A 57 2.11 10.29 0.14
N TYR A 58 3.35 10.65 -0.15
CA TYR A 58 3.73 11.34 -1.37
C TYR A 58 3.43 10.49 -2.61
N TYR A 59 3.86 9.23 -2.62
CA TYR A 59 3.67 8.28 -3.72
C TYR A 59 2.18 8.12 -4.08
N PHE A 60 1.34 7.74 -3.13
CA PHE A 60 -0.09 7.52 -3.39
C PHE A 60 -0.84 8.81 -3.74
N THR A 61 -0.47 9.95 -3.13
CA THR A 61 -1.06 11.25 -3.46
C THR A 61 -0.71 11.66 -4.90
N THR A 62 0.52 11.41 -5.33
CA THR A 62 0.99 11.71 -6.68
C THR A 62 0.30 10.81 -7.70
N LEU A 63 0.21 9.50 -7.44
CA LEU A 63 -0.54 8.57 -8.28
C LEU A 63 -2.01 9.02 -8.44
N TRP A 64 -2.66 9.35 -7.34
CA TRP A 64 -4.05 9.81 -7.38
C TRP A 64 -4.24 11.09 -8.17
N LYS A 65 -3.30 12.03 -8.08
CA LYS A 65 -3.31 13.28 -8.87
C LYS A 65 -3.07 13.02 -10.36
N ALA A 66 -2.20 12.09 -10.70
CA ALA A 66 -1.85 11.74 -12.08
C ALA A 66 -3.06 11.31 -12.92
N ARG A 67 -4.10 10.69 -12.32
CA ARG A 67 -5.34 10.27 -13.01
C ARG A 67 -6.04 11.40 -13.82
N LYS A 68 -5.82 12.64 -13.42
CA LYS A 68 -6.46 13.80 -14.09
C LYS A 68 -5.71 14.25 -15.35
N LYS A 69 -4.42 13.98 -15.44
CA LYS A 69 -3.52 14.56 -16.44
C LYS A 69 -3.04 13.57 -17.50
N VAL A 70 -2.90 12.30 -17.14
CA VAL A 70 -2.14 11.34 -17.93
C VAL A 70 -3.02 10.42 -18.79
N PHE A 71 -4.23 10.12 -18.37
CA PHE A 71 -5.06 9.09 -19.00
C PHE A 71 -6.20 9.66 -19.86
N LYS A 72 -6.44 8.99 -21.00
CA LYS A 72 -7.66 9.18 -21.81
C LYS A 72 -8.87 8.64 -21.03
N LYS A 73 -10.09 9.01 -21.46
CA LYS A 73 -11.33 8.80 -20.69
C LYS A 73 -11.50 7.37 -20.16
N GLU A 74 -11.32 6.36 -21.00
CA GLU A 74 -11.51 4.94 -20.62
C GLU A 74 -10.43 4.45 -19.65
N ASP A 75 -9.16 4.70 -19.96
CA ASP A 75 -8.04 4.36 -19.07
C ASP A 75 -8.08 5.13 -17.75
N LYS A 76 -8.64 6.35 -17.76
CA LYS A 76 -8.80 7.13 -16.54
C LYS A 76 -9.78 6.50 -15.56
N GLU A 77 -10.90 5.97 -16.05
CA GLU A 77 -11.89 5.29 -15.21
C GLU A 77 -11.32 3.99 -14.61
N LEU A 78 -10.62 3.21 -15.44
CA LEU A 78 -9.90 2.01 -15.00
C LEU A 78 -8.87 2.35 -13.93
N TYR A 79 -7.97 3.27 -14.24
CA TYR A 79 -6.92 3.70 -13.31
C TYR A 79 -7.49 4.27 -12.00
N GLN A 80 -8.55 5.09 -12.08
CA GLN A 80 -9.20 5.64 -10.89
C GLN A 80 -9.81 4.53 -10.02
N ARG A 81 -10.37 3.50 -10.62
CA ARG A 81 -10.92 2.34 -9.90
C ARG A 81 -9.82 1.54 -9.24
N ASP A 82 -8.76 1.21 -9.98
CA ASP A 82 -7.64 0.42 -9.48
C ASP A 82 -6.93 1.14 -8.33
N CYS A 83 -6.46 2.35 -8.58
CA CYS A 83 -5.74 3.16 -7.59
C CYS A 83 -6.63 3.52 -6.39
N GLY A 84 -7.89 3.91 -6.62
CA GLY A 84 -8.82 4.25 -5.55
C GLY A 84 -9.17 3.06 -4.66
N THR A 85 -9.39 1.89 -5.25
CA THR A 85 -9.62 0.65 -4.48
C THR A 85 -8.40 0.28 -3.66
N GLN A 86 -7.21 0.37 -4.24
CA GLN A 86 -5.96 0.09 -3.52
C GLN A 86 -5.77 1.03 -2.33
N ILE A 87 -6.02 2.33 -2.50
CA ILE A 87 -5.91 3.33 -1.42
C ILE A 87 -6.91 3.05 -0.30
N ASP A 88 -8.17 2.78 -0.63
CA ASP A 88 -9.19 2.46 0.37
C ASP A 88 -8.80 1.23 1.19
N LEU A 89 -8.37 0.16 0.52
CA LEU A 89 -7.95 -1.08 1.19
C LEU A 89 -6.68 -0.88 2.04
N LEU A 90 -5.72 -0.06 1.58
CA LEU A 90 -4.55 0.31 2.38
C LEU A 90 -4.94 1.07 3.64
N ASN A 91 -5.82 2.06 3.54
CA ASN A 91 -6.32 2.79 4.70
C ASN A 91 -6.97 1.85 5.72
N MET A 92 -7.82 0.91 5.27
CA MET A 92 -8.41 -0.10 6.14
C MET A 92 -7.35 -0.97 6.82
N GLN A 93 -6.36 -1.44 6.06
CA GLN A 93 -5.28 -2.28 6.58
C GLN A 93 -4.42 -1.53 7.60
N TRP A 94 -4.08 -0.27 7.32
CA TRP A 94 -3.29 0.56 8.24
C TRP A 94 -4.04 0.87 9.53
N ILE A 95 -5.33 1.22 9.46
CA ILE A 95 -6.17 1.41 10.65
C ILE A 95 -6.21 0.12 11.49
N TYR A 96 -6.45 -1.02 10.84
CA TYR A 96 -6.52 -2.31 11.54
C TYR A 96 -5.19 -2.63 12.23
N ARG A 97 -4.06 -2.49 11.53
CA ARG A 97 -2.72 -2.77 12.08
C ARG A 97 -2.36 -1.81 13.20
N ALA A 98 -2.65 -0.53 13.04
CA ALA A 98 -2.41 0.50 14.05
C ALA A 98 -3.14 0.18 15.37
N LYS A 99 -4.37 -0.30 15.29
CA LYS A 99 -5.15 -0.71 16.47
C LYS A 99 -4.70 -2.05 17.03
N LYS A 100 -4.57 -3.06 16.19
CA LYS A 100 -4.32 -4.45 16.62
C LYS A 100 -2.92 -4.64 17.19
N TYR A 101 -1.91 -4.10 16.53
CA TYR A 101 -0.51 -4.40 16.86
C TYR A 101 0.21 -3.28 17.61
N PHE A 102 -0.23 -2.03 17.42
CA PHE A 102 0.46 -0.86 17.96
C PHE A 102 -0.37 -0.10 19.01
N ASN A 103 -1.65 -0.44 19.19
CA ASN A 103 -2.56 0.24 20.10
C ASN A 103 -2.50 1.77 19.98
N MET A 104 -2.42 2.25 18.73
CA MET A 104 -2.28 3.69 18.43
C MET A 104 -3.55 4.47 18.78
N LYS A 105 -3.37 5.72 19.22
CA LYS A 105 -4.49 6.63 19.47
C LYS A 105 -5.12 7.10 18.15
N PRO A 106 -6.42 7.45 18.14
CA PRO A 106 -7.09 7.96 16.94
C PRO A 106 -6.36 9.13 16.27
N ALA A 107 -5.81 10.07 17.04
CA ALA A 107 -5.07 11.22 16.53
C ALA A 107 -3.84 10.82 15.70
N ASP A 108 -3.12 9.78 16.12
CA ASP A 108 -1.93 9.28 15.42
C ASP A 108 -2.34 8.49 14.16
N ILE A 109 -3.47 7.76 14.25
CA ILE A 109 -4.02 7.02 13.09
C ILE A 109 -4.46 7.98 11.98
N TYR A 110 -5.05 9.13 12.32
CA TYR A 110 -5.42 10.15 11.33
C TYR A 110 -4.20 10.72 10.58
N GLN A 111 -3.01 10.72 11.18
CA GLN A 111 -1.78 11.14 10.50
C GLN A 111 -1.22 10.05 9.58
N LEU A 112 -1.51 8.79 9.90
CA LEU A 112 -1.03 7.63 9.16
C LEU A 112 -1.79 7.41 7.85
N ILE A 113 -3.10 7.61 7.82
CA ILE A 113 -3.95 7.26 6.68
C ILE A 113 -3.83 8.25 5.54
N LEU A 114 -4.00 7.74 4.31
CA LEU A 114 -4.03 8.54 3.10
C LEU A 114 -5.29 9.43 3.08
N PRO A 115 -5.15 10.75 2.84
CA PRO A 115 -6.29 11.68 2.80
C PRO A 115 -7.05 11.58 1.46
N ILE A 116 -7.32 10.38 1.02
CA ILE A 116 -7.97 10.05 -0.24
C ILE A 116 -9.02 8.98 0.04
N HIS A 117 -10.24 9.22 -0.41
CA HIS A 117 -11.37 8.33 -0.24
C HIS A 117 -12.01 8.07 -1.60
N TYR A 118 -12.12 6.82 -1.99
CA TYR A 118 -12.71 6.43 -3.27
C TYR A 118 -14.15 5.92 -3.12
N ARG A 119 -14.34 4.85 -2.37
CA ARG A 119 -15.66 4.26 -2.06
C ARG A 119 -15.97 4.20 -0.57
N LEU A 120 -14.98 4.48 0.27
CA LEU A 120 -15.20 4.63 1.70
C LEU A 120 -15.70 6.05 1.98
N SER A 121 -16.81 6.18 2.72
CA SER A 121 -17.25 7.47 3.19
C SER A 121 -16.35 7.99 4.31
N THR A 122 -16.28 9.30 4.47
CA THR A 122 -15.55 9.94 5.57
C THR A 122 -16.04 9.45 6.92
N ASP A 123 -17.35 9.29 7.08
CA ASP A 123 -17.95 8.81 8.34
C ASP A 123 -17.55 7.38 8.66
N LEU A 124 -17.46 6.52 7.64
CA LEU A 124 -17.03 5.13 7.84
C LEU A 124 -15.56 5.05 8.25
N ILE A 125 -14.68 5.84 7.61
CA ILE A 125 -13.27 5.92 7.99
C ILE A 125 -13.14 6.48 9.40
N LYS A 126 -13.88 7.55 9.74
CA LYS A 126 -13.91 8.10 11.08
C LYS A 126 -14.35 7.06 12.10
N GLY A 127 -15.44 6.35 11.85
CA GLY A 127 -15.89 5.26 12.71
C GLY A 127 -14.81 4.19 12.91
N MET A 128 -14.12 3.75 11.83
CA MET A 128 -13.03 2.79 11.95
C MET A 128 -11.85 3.31 12.77
N VAL A 129 -11.47 4.59 12.61
CA VAL A 129 -10.38 5.20 13.39
C VAL A 129 -10.77 5.36 14.86
N GLU A 130 -12.02 5.70 15.16
CA GLU A 130 -12.53 5.93 16.50
C GLU A 130 -13.02 4.64 17.20
N ALA A 131 -13.18 3.52 16.48
CA ALA A 131 -13.58 2.24 17.06
C ALA A 131 -12.75 1.89 18.29
N THR A 132 -13.42 1.46 19.36
CA THR A 132 -12.76 1.18 20.65
C THR A 132 -12.30 -0.27 20.77
N THR A 133 -12.93 -1.17 20.03
CA THR A 133 -12.61 -2.61 20.00
C THR A 133 -12.34 -3.11 18.59
N LEU A 134 -11.65 -4.25 18.47
CA LEU A 134 -11.40 -4.88 17.18
C LEU A 134 -12.69 -5.46 16.56
N GLU A 135 -13.66 -5.88 17.39
CA GLU A 135 -14.95 -6.37 16.96
C GLU A 135 -15.79 -5.26 16.32
N GLU A 136 -15.78 -4.07 16.94
CA GLU A 136 -16.41 -2.87 16.37
C GLU A 136 -15.76 -2.50 15.03
N LEU A 137 -14.43 -2.48 14.96
CA LEU A 137 -13.69 -2.22 13.74
C LEU A 137 -14.05 -3.26 12.65
N GLN A 138 -14.08 -4.55 12.98
CA GLN A 138 -14.45 -5.61 12.05
C GLN A 138 -15.88 -5.43 11.52
N THR A 139 -16.80 -5.04 12.39
CA THR A 139 -18.20 -4.76 12.01
C THR A 139 -18.28 -3.62 10.99
N LEU A 140 -17.50 -2.55 11.19
CA LEU A 140 -17.41 -1.43 10.24
C LEU A 140 -16.75 -1.87 8.92
N CYS A 141 -15.69 -2.68 8.97
CA CYS A 141 -15.06 -3.24 7.78
C CYS A 141 -16.05 -4.09 6.96
N ASN A 142 -16.90 -4.87 7.60
CA ASN A 142 -17.92 -5.69 6.95
C ASN A 142 -19.03 -4.85 6.27
N GLN A 143 -19.21 -3.59 6.64
CA GLN A 143 -20.15 -2.67 5.99
C GLN A 143 -19.59 -2.06 4.70
N THR A 144 -18.30 -2.22 4.43
CA THR A 144 -17.66 -1.66 3.24
C THR A 144 -18.12 -2.36 1.96
N PRO A 145 -18.05 -1.67 0.80
CA PRO A 145 -18.30 -2.30 -0.49
C PRO A 145 -17.32 -3.44 -0.82
N TYR A 146 -16.20 -3.48 -0.12
CA TYR A 146 -15.15 -4.49 -0.31
C TYR A 146 -15.49 -5.81 0.36
N ALA A 147 -15.98 -5.79 1.60
CA ALA A 147 -16.37 -7.00 2.33
C ALA A 147 -17.57 -7.72 1.73
N ARG A 148 -18.55 -6.98 1.19
CA ARG A 148 -19.76 -7.58 0.57
C ARG A 148 -19.51 -8.52 -0.61
N ARG A 149 -18.32 -8.44 -1.22
CA ARG A 149 -17.93 -9.33 -2.33
C ARG A 149 -17.36 -10.66 -1.86
N TYR A 150 -17.01 -10.77 -0.58
CA TYR A 150 -16.38 -11.94 0.04
C TYR A 150 -17.22 -12.45 1.20
N GLU A 151 -18.52 -12.68 0.94
CA GLU A 151 -19.38 -13.50 1.80
C GLU A 151 -18.93 -14.97 1.78
N SER A 152 -17.63 -15.21 1.98
CA SER A 152 -17.15 -16.55 2.28
C SER A 152 -17.29 -16.77 3.78
N THR A 153 -17.73 -17.97 4.15
CA THR A 153 -17.91 -18.47 5.51
C THR A 153 -16.60 -18.50 6.34
N GLU A 154 -15.48 -18.15 5.76
CA GLU A 154 -14.17 -18.04 6.42
C GLU A 154 -13.89 -16.57 6.78
N GLN A 155 -13.56 -16.32 8.04
CA GLN A 155 -13.07 -15.01 8.49
C GLN A 155 -11.69 -14.77 7.89
N LEU A 156 -11.65 -14.03 6.78
CA LEU A 156 -10.39 -13.59 6.16
C LEU A 156 -9.68 -12.59 7.07
N THR A 157 -8.37 -12.71 7.16
CA THR A 157 -7.57 -11.64 7.77
C THR A 157 -7.63 -10.37 6.90
N MET A 158 -7.32 -9.21 7.47
CA MET A 158 -7.31 -7.96 6.72
C MET A 158 -6.32 -7.99 5.53
N GLU A 159 -5.18 -8.68 5.72
CA GLU A 159 -4.17 -8.90 4.69
C GLU A 159 -4.68 -9.78 3.54
N GLN A 160 -5.39 -10.86 3.88
CA GLN A 160 -6.01 -11.74 2.88
C GLN A 160 -7.10 -10.99 2.09
N MET A 161 -7.96 -10.25 2.79
CA MET A 161 -8.99 -9.44 2.15
C MET A 161 -8.38 -8.42 1.18
N TYR A 162 -7.30 -7.74 1.57
CA TYR A 162 -6.57 -6.80 0.72
C TYR A 162 -6.06 -7.48 -0.57
N SER A 163 -5.34 -8.57 -0.42
CA SER A 163 -4.75 -9.29 -1.57
C SER A 163 -5.82 -9.86 -2.50
N GLU A 164 -6.86 -10.50 -1.96
CA GLU A 164 -7.94 -11.10 -2.74
C GLU A 164 -8.79 -10.05 -3.48
N CYS A 165 -9.10 -8.92 -2.82
CA CYS A 165 -9.83 -7.82 -3.45
C CYS A 165 -9.07 -7.26 -4.66
N LEU A 166 -7.78 -7.02 -4.52
CA LEU A 166 -6.95 -6.50 -5.60
C LEU A 166 -6.75 -7.54 -6.71
N HIS A 167 -6.47 -8.79 -6.35
CA HIS A 167 -6.33 -9.87 -7.34
C HIS A 167 -7.59 -10.02 -8.20
N HIS A 168 -8.77 -10.02 -7.57
CA HIS A 168 -10.03 -10.09 -8.25
C HIS A 168 -10.25 -8.87 -9.16
N LEU A 169 -10.02 -7.66 -8.66
CA LEU A 169 -10.16 -6.42 -9.40
C LEU A 169 -9.30 -6.42 -10.66
N TYR A 170 -8.01 -6.62 -10.52
CA TYR A 170 -7.07 -6.59 -11.64
C TYR A 170 -7.33 -7.70 -12.66
N THR A 171 -7.68 -8.91 -12.20
CA THR A 171 -8.01 -10.02 -13.10
C THR A 171 -9.25 -9.75 -13.94
N ILE A 172 -10.32 -9.19 -13.34
CA ILE A 172 -11.54 -8.84 -14.07
C ILE A 172 -11.28 -7.69 -15.04
N ASP A 173 -10.54 -6.66 -14.61
CA ASP A 173 -10.30 -5.49 -15.44
C ASP A 173 -9.46 -5.84 -16.66
N ARG A 174 -8.45 -6.69 -16.52
CA ARG A 174 -7.70 -7.24 -17.65
C ARG A 174 -8.58 -8.03 -18.62
N ARG A 175 -9.48 -8.87 -18.10
CA ARG A 175 -10.37 -9.69 -18.96
C ARG A 175 -11.35 -8.82 -19.74
N ARG A 176 -11.89 -7.77 -19.12
CA ARG A 176 -12.86 -6.86 -19.74
C ARG A 176 -12.20 -5.85 -20.69
N ASN A 177 -10.98 -5.44 -20.41
CA ASN A 177 -10.27 -4.39 -21.11
C ASN A 177 -8.84 -4.83 -21.48
N PRO A 178 -8.65 -5.86 -22.34
CA PRO A 178 -7.34 -6.46 -22.58
C PRO A 178 -6.36 -5.54 -23.30
N TYR A 179 -6.84 -4.52 -24.01
CA TYR A 179 -6.01 -3.56 -24.77
C TYR A 179 -5.88 -2.19 -24.08
N SER A 180 -6.07 -2.14 -22.76
CA SER A 180 -5.99 -0.95 -21.94
C SER A 180 -4.85 -1.02 -20.93
N ILE A 181 -4.70 0.03 -20.12
CA ILE A 181 -3.77 0.06 -18.98
C ILE A 181 -4.01 -1.08 -17.96
N ALA A 182 -5.22 -1.65 -17.93
CA ALA A 182 -5.54 -2.76 -17.04
C ALA A 182 -4.63 -3.98 -17.26
N ALA A 183 -4.19 -4.23 -18.49
CA ALA A 183 -3.27 -5.33 -18.78
C ALA A 183 -1.89 -5.11 -18.13
N VAL A 184 -1.39 -3.88 -18.18
CA VAL A 184 -0.11 -3.49 -17.56
C VAL A 184 -0.20 -3.52 -16.03
N ASN A 185 -1.25 -2.91 -15.48
CA ASN A 185 -1.48 -2.89 -14.03
C ASN A 185 -1.60 -4.30 -13.45
N THR A 186 -2.34 -5.19 -14.15
CA THR A 186 -2.47 -6.59 -13.73
C THR A 186 -1.13 -7.31 -13.75
N TYR A 187 -0.33 -7.09 -14.79
CA TYR A 187 0.99 -7.71 -14.89
C TYR A 187 1.90 -7.26 -13.74
N LEU A 188 1.97 -5.96 -13.47
CA LEU A 188 2.78 -5.40 -12.39
C LEU A 188 2.34 -5.94 -11.03
N PHE A 189 1.03 -5.94 -10.76
CA PHE A 189 0.46 -6.48 -9.53
C PHE A 189 0.80 -7.97 -9.34
N LEU A 190 0.60 -8.80 -10.36
CA LEU A 190 0.91 -10.23 -10.26
C LEU A 190 2.40 -10.49 -10.07
N LYS A 191 3.27 -9.68 -10.69
CA LYS A 191 4.72 -9.78 -10.49
C LYS A 191 5.15 -9.35 -9.09
N GLU A 192 4.54 -8.32 -8.54
CA GLU A 192 4.76 -7.92 -7.15
C GLU A 192 4.35 -9.01 -6.17
N GLU A 193 3.18 -9.62 -6.37
CA GLU A 193 2.70 -10.75 -5.55
C GLU A 193 3.62 -11.98 -5.67
N GLU A 194 4.11 -12.29 -6.88
CA GLU A 194 5.06 -13.36 -7.11
C GLU A 194 6.36 -13.13 -6.34
N ILE A 195 6.92 -11.91 -6.40
CA ILE A 195 8.14 -11.54 -5.67
C ILE A 195 7.92 -11.63 -4.16
N LYS A 196 6.80 -11.13 -3.63
CA LYS A 196 6.46 -11.25 -2.21
C LYS A 196 6.42 -12.70 -1.76
N LYS A 197 5.74 -13.56 -2.52
CA LYS A 197 5.65 -15.00 -2.22
C LYS A 197 7.02 -15.69 -2.22
N LEU A 198 7.86 -15.38 -3.21
CA LEU A 198 9.22 -15.90 -3.28
C LEU A 198 10.07 -15.44 -2.09
N THR A 199 10.01 -14.16 -1.74
CA THR A 199 10.73 -13.60 -0.59
C THR A 199 10.27 -14.26 0.70
N THR A 200 8.95 -14.37 0.91
CA THR A 200 8.39 -15.04 2.09
C THR A 200 8.83 -16.50 2.17
N ALA A 201 8.80 -17.25 1.06
CA ALA A 201 9.25 -18.63 1.04
C ALA A 201 10.74 -18.76 1.40
N LEU A 202 11.59 -17.89 0.86
CA LEU A 202 13.03 -17.86 1.17
C LEU A 202 13.28 -17.54 2.65
N GLU A 203 12.55 -16.60 3.22
CA GLU A 203 12.62 -16.27 4.65
C GLU A 203 12.17 -17.44 5.51
N CYS A 204 11.06 -18.08 5.18
CA CYS A 204 10.58 -19.28 5.90
C CYS A 204 11.63 -20.39 5.90
N ILE A 205 12.25 -20.68 4.76
CA ILE A 205 13.34 -21.66 4.66
C ILE A 205 14.54 -21.24 5.51
N ARG A 206 14.93 -19.97 5.47
CA ARG A 206 16.02 -19.42 6.28
C ARG A 206 15.78 -19.58 7.78
N TYR A 207 14.53 -19.46 8.22
CA TYR A 207 14.13 -19.66 9.61
C TYR A 207 13.85 -21.12 9.97
N GLY A 208 14.03 -22.06 9.04
CA GLY A 208 13.87 -23.49 9.28
C GLY A 208 12.44 -23.97 9.42
N LEU A 209 11.47 -23.22 8.86
CA LEU A 209 10.07 -23.62 8.87
C LEU A 209 9.84 -24.85 7.98
N THR A 210 8.89 -25.68 8.40
CA THR A 210 8.45 -26.83 7.60
C THR A 210 7.72 -26.41 6.32
N PRO A 211 7.63 -27.27 5.30
CA PRO A 211 6.87 -26.98 4.09
C PRO A 211 5.40 -26.59 4.34
N GLY A 212 4.75 -27.21 5.34
CA GLY A 212 3.37 -26.90 5.70
C GLY A 212 3.22 -25.50 6.29
N GLU A 213 4.12 -25.11 7.21
CA GLU A 213 4.17 -23.77 7.78
C GLU A 213 4.48 -22.73 6.69
N THR A 214 5.46 -23.01 5.84
CA THR A 214 5.81 -22.13 4.72
C THR A 214 4.61 -21.90 3.79
N LEU A 215 3.85 -22.95 3.48
CA LEU A 215 2.65 -22.86 2.64
C LEU A 215 1.59 -21.93 3.25
N ALA A 216 1.40 -21.99 4.57
CA ALA A 216 0.48 -21.12 5.29
C ALA A 216 0.88 -19.63 5.16
N TYR A 217 2.17 -19.32 5.25
CA TYR A 217 2.68 -17.94 5.09
C TYR A 217 2.63 -17.42 3.64
N VAL A 218 2.88 -18.29 2.66
CA VAL A 218 2.87 -17.91 1.23
C VAL A 218 1.43 -17.76 0.69
N GLY A 219 0.40 -18.08 1.50
CA GLY A 219 -1.00 -17.97 1.11
C GLY A 219 -1.46 -19.13 0.22
N GLY A 220 -0.79 -20.27 0.29
CA GLY A 220 -1.28 -21.51 -0.32
C GLY A 220 -2.48 -22.05 0.46
N ARG A 221 -3.57 -22.38 -0.21
CA ARG A 221 -4.64 -23.16 0.40
C ARG A 221 -4.07 -24.55 0.70
N THR A 222 -4.07 -24.95 1.96
CA THR A 222 -3.92 -26.36 2.31
C THR A 222 -5.08 -27.11 1.68
N GLN A 223 -4.76 -27.98 0.72
CA GLN A 223 -5.71 -28.94 0.17
C GLN A 223 -6.12 -29.94 1.24
#